data_aa45609425b79441dd9ea1a9cd1b2323
#
_entry.id   aa45609425b79441dd9ea1a9cd1b2323
#
_cell.length_a   1.000
_cell.length_b   1.000
_cell.length_c   1.000
_cell.angle_alpha   90.00
_cell.angle_beta   90.00
_cell.angle_gamma   90.00
#
_symmetry.space_group_name_H-M   'P 1'
#
loop_
_entity.id
_entity.type
_entity.pdbx_description
1 polymer ?
#
loop_
_entity_poly.entity_id
_entity_poly.type
_entity_poly.pdbx_seq_one_letter_code
_entity_poly.pdbx_strand_id
1 'polypeptide(L)'
;MAACNSNYTPKPKGYFQLQFPKKQYQTFNLAGYPYSFEYPKYASVEKDSLFFGEKAENDWWINIVFPSFSGRLHISYKQIGPQNQFDSLLRDSYELTQKHTQKAYAIEDSIITTANGIEGMFFKVQGDVATETQFFLTDSTRHFLRGALYFEATPNQDSLQPVQQFIVQDIKHLIQTFRWKN
;
A
#
# COMPACT_ATOMS: atom_id res chain seq x y z
N MET A 1 61.20 5.79 -12.60
CA MET A 1 59.99 4.97 -12.36
C MET A 1 58.79 5.89 -12.45
N ALA A 2 58.01 5.82 -13.53
CA ALA A 2 56.81 6.63 -13.70
C ALA A 2 55.60 5.80 -13.20
N ALA A 3 54.91 6.24 -12.13
CA ALA A 3 53.70 5.66 -11.66
C ALA A 3 52.53 6.17 -12.52
N CYS A 4 51.90 5.27 -13.29
CA CYS A 4 50.65 5.57 -13.99
C CYS A 4 49.54 5.69 -12.97
N ASN A 5 49.06 6.91 -12.69
CA ASN A 5 47.83 7.18 -12.01
C ASN A 5 46.68 6.91 -13.00
N SER A 6 46.09 5.71 -12.93
CA SER A 6 44.85 5.43 -13.64
C SER A 6 43.69 6.13 -12.90
N ASN A 7 43.16 7.19 -13.51
CA ASN A 7 41.92 7.80 -13.06
C ASN A 7 40.81 6.75 -13.18
N TYR A 8 40.46 6.11 -12.03
CA TYR A 8 39.31 5.23 -11.94
C TYR A 8 38.05 6.08 -12.05
N THR A 9 37.39 6.06 -13.19
CA THR A 9 36.08 6.65 -13.37
C THR A 9 35.05 5.59 -12.93
N PRO A 10 34.27 5.80 -11.88
CA PRO A 10 33.22 4.85 -11.45
C PRO A 10 32.27 4.65 -12.63
N LYS A 11 32.08 3.42 -13.08
CA LYS A 11 31.08 3.11 -14.10
C LYS A 11 29.70 3.41 -13.48
N PRO A 12 28.78 4.11 -14.20
CA PRO A 12 27.43 4.30 -13.72
C PRO A 12 26.80 2.93 -13.46
N LYS A 13 26.11 2.78 -12.31
CA LYS A 13 25.36 1.57 -11.99
C LYS A 13 24.33 1.35 -13.10
N GLY A 14 24.43 0.23 -13.84
CA GLY A 14 23.43 -0.17 -14.81
C GLY A 14 22.16 -0.57 -14.05
N TYR A 15 21.07 0.12 -14.29
CA TYR A 15 19.75 -0.28 -13.80
C TYR A 15 19.15 -1.23 -14.84
N PHE A 16 18.50 -2.31 -14.36
CA PHE A 16 17.68 -3.15 -15.23
C PHE A 16 16.56 -2.29 -15.81
N GLN A 17 16.33 -2.38 -17.13
CA GLN A 17 15.22 -1.70 -17.76
C GLN A 17 13.92 -2.37 -17.33
N LEU A 18 13.20 -1.75 -16.39
CA LEU A 18 11.88 -2.21 -15.95
C LEU A 18 10.86 -1.85 -17.02
N GLN A 19 10.18 -2.86 -17.56
CA GLN A 19 9.04 -2.65 -18.46
C GLN A 19 7.77 -2.69 -17.62
N PHE A 20 7.08 -1.56 -17.55
CA PHE A 20 5.81 -1.48 -16.85
C PHE A 20 4.64 -1.82 -17.79
N PRO A 21 3.64 -2.61 -17.33
CA PRO A 21 2.43 -2.89 -18.09
C PRO A 21 1.60 -1.62 -18.29
N LYS A 22 0.76 -1.61 -19.33
CA LYS A 22 -0.20 -0.51 -19.54
C LYS A 22 -1.21 -0.49 -18.41
N LYS A 23 -1.50 0.69 -17.89
CA LYS A 23 -2.56 0.91 -16.90
C LYS A 23 -3.92 0.60 -17.52
N GLN A 24 -4.54 -0.47 -17.07
CA GLN A 24 -5.92 -0.88 -17.37
C GLN A 24 -6.53 -1.41 -16.09
N TYR A 25 -7.77 -1.03 -15.82
CA TYR A 25 -8.43 -1.34 -14.57
C TYR A 25 -9.61 -2.29 -14.77
N GLN A 26 -9.98 -2.97 -13.72
CA GLN A 26 -11.16 -3.82 -13.59
C GLN A 26 -11.77 -3.60 -12.20
N THR A 27 -13.08 -3.84 -12.09
CA THR A 27 -13.83 -3.56 -10.88
C THR A 27 -13.83 -4.75 -9.93
N PHE A 28 -13.49 -4.51 -8.66
CA PHE A 28 -13.80 -5.39 -7.54
C PHE A 28 -15.17 -5.01 -6.99
N ASN A 29 -16.18 -5.86 -7.20
CA ASN A 29 -17.54 -5.67 -6.70
C ASN A 29 -18.20 -7.01 -6.39
N LEU A 30 -17.64 -7.74 -5.43
CA LEU A 30 -18.18 -9.03 -5.02
C LEU A 30 -19.39 -8.86 -4.09
N ALA A 31 -20.36 -9.75 -4.22
CA ALA A 31 -21.51 -9.81 -3.31
C ALA A 31 -21.03 -10.12 -1.88
N GLY A 32 -21.65 -9.49 -0.90
CA GLY A 32 -21.31 -9.66 0.52
C GLY A 32 -20.12 -8.83 1.02
N TYR A 33 -19.35 -8.17 0.14
CA TYR A 33 -18.31 -7.22 0.56
C TYR A 33 -18.91 -5.83 0.80
N PRO A 34 -18.53 -5.14 1.90
CA PRO A 34 -19.06 -3.82 2.23
C PRO A 34 -18.44 -2.67 1.43
N TYR A 35 -17.63 -2.98 0.40
CA TYR A 35 -16.95 -2.02 -0.44
C TYR A 35 -16.76 -2.51 -1.88
N SER A 36 -16.48 -1.58 -2.76
CA SER A 36 -16.08 -1.81 -4.15
C SER A 36 -15.04 -0.77 -4.58
N PHE A 37 -14.21 -1.12 -5.56
CA PHE A 37 -13.17 -0.26 -6.11
C PHE A 37 -12.68 -0.80 -7.46
N GLU A 38 -11.85 -0.03 -8.16
CA GLU A 38 -11.12 -0.51 -9.33
C GLU A 38 -9.67 -0.83 -9.00
N TYR A 39 -9.13 -1.88 -9.61
CA TYR A 39 -7.74 -2.31 -9.47
C TYR A 39 -7.16 -2.72 -10.82
N PRO A 40 -5.81 -2.72 -10.99
CA PRO A 40 -5.20 -2.98 -12.30
C PRO A 40 -5.39 -4.43 -12.74
N LYS A 41 -5.61 -4.64 -14.05
CA LYS A 41 -5.81 -5.97 -14.64
C LYS A 41 -4.62 -6.90 -14.52
N TYR A 42 -3.41 -6.37 -14.31
CA TYR A 42 -2.20 -7.17 -14.09
C TYR A 42 -1.99 -7.60 -12.64
N ALA A 43 -2.92 -7.23 -11.75
CA ALA A 43 -2.98 -7.71 -10.37
C ALA A 43 -4.13 -8.70 -10.17
N SER A 44 -4.05 -9.51 -9.13
CA SER A 44 -5.11 -10.40 -8.68
C SER A 44 -5.58 -10.03 -7.28
N VAL A 45 -6.84 -10.36 -6.97
CA VAL A 45 -7.37 -10.22 -5.61
C VAL A 45 -7.50 -11.60 -4.99
N GLU A 46 -6.93 -11.77 -3.80
CA GLU A 46 -6.97 -12.98 -3.01
C GLU A 46 -7.63 -12.68 -1.65
N LYS A 47 -8.42 -13.62 -1.13
CA LYS A 47 -8.96 -13.50 0.23
C LYS A 47 -7.81 -13.66 1.23
N ASP A 48 -7.72 -12.74 2.19
CA ASP A 48 -6.73 -12.86 3.26
C ASP A 48 -7.34 -13.56 4.47
N SER A 49 -6.96 -14.83 4.65
CA SER A 49 -7.41 -15.64 5.79
C SER A 49 -6.44 -15.62 6.97
N LEU A 50 -5.18 -15.24 6.73
CA LEU A 50 -4.11 -15.23 7.72
C LEU A 50 -3.25 -13.97 7.56
N PHE A 51 -3.48 -12.98 8.39
CA PHE A 51 -2.69 -11.76 8.42
C PHE A 51 -1.52 -11.93 9.40
N PHE A 52 -0.29 -12.00 8.86
CA PHE A 52 0.94 -12.26 9.64
C PHE A 52 0.85 -13.47 10.59
N GLY A 53 0.14 -14.54 10.17
CA GLY A 53 -0.03 -15.76 10.96
C GLY A 53 -1.21 -15.74 11.92
N GLU A 54 -1.90 -14.64 12.06
CA GLU A 54 -3.14 -14.51 12.83
C GLU A 54 -4.36 -14.60 11.92
N LYS A 55 -5.46 -15.16 12.44
CA LYS A 55 -6.71 -15.29 11.69
C LYS A 55 -7.30 -13.89 11.45
N ALA A 56 -7.69 -13.60 10.21
CA ALA A 56 -8.40 -12.38 9.87
C ALA A 56 -9.67 -12.21 10.73
N GLU A 57 -9.94 -11.00 11.21
CA GLU A 57 -11.07 -10.70 12.09
C GLU A 57 -12.43 -10.96 11.41
N ASN A 58 -12.48 -10.82 10.09
CA ASN A 58 -13.67 -11.06 9.28
C ASN A 58 -13.31 -11.52 7.86
N ASP A 59 -14.32 -11.87 7.08
CA ASP A 59 -14.19 -12.40 5.73
C ASP A 59 -13.89 -11.35 4.64
N TRP A 60 -13.83 -10.08 5.00
CA TRP A 60 -13.66 -8.96 4.06
C TRP A 60 -12.22 -8.46 3.96
N TRP A 61 -11.27 -9.18 4.57
CA TRP A 61 -9.86 -8.89 4.38
C TRP A 61 -9.37 -9.53 3.08
N ILE A 62 -8.65 -8.75 2.30
CA ILE A 62 -8.14 -9.17 0.99
C ILE A 62 -6.70 -8.70 0.77
N ASN A 63 -6.04 -9.38 -0.15
CA ASN A 63 -4.76 -8.98 -0.71
C ASN A 63 -4.93 -8.64 -2.19
N ILE A 64 -4.39 -7.51 -2.63
CA ILE A 64 -4.17 -7.25 -4.05
C ILE A 64 -2.71 -7.61 -4.33
N VAL A 65 -2.50 -8.66 -5.11
CA VAL A 65 -1.18 -9.21 -5.43
C VAL A 65 -0.72 -8.68 -6.78
N PHE A 66 0.52 -8.22 -6.84
CA PHE A 66 1.20 -7.74 -8.04
C PHE A 66 2.33 -8.71 -8.41
N PRO A 67 2.05 -9.84 -9.11
CA PRO A 67 3.00 -10.94 -9.28
C PRO A 67 4.30 -10.51 -9.96
N SER A 68 4.20 -9.67 -11.00
CA SER A 68 5.36 -9.19 -11.75
C SER A 68 6.32 -8.29 -10.94
N PHE A 69 5.88 -7.83 -9.77
CA PHE A 69 6.63 -6.91 -8.92
C PHE A 69 6.92 -7.48 -7.54
N SER A 70 6.53 -8.75 -7.28
CA SER A 70 6.59 -9.35 -5.93
C SER A 70 6.02 -8.42 -4.85
N GLY A 71 4.95 -7.69 -5.20
CA GLY A 71 4.28 -6.72 -4.34
C GLY A 71 2.91 -7.23 -3.89
N ARG A 72 2.50 -6.82 -2.69
CA ARG A 72 1.21 -7.18 -2.10
C ARG A 72 0.63 -6.00 -1.32
N LEU A 73 -0.56 -5.56 -1.69
CA LEU A 73 -1.32 -4.58 -0.92
C LEU A 73 -2.29 -5.33 -0.01
N HIS A 74 -1.99 -5.37 1.29
CA HIS A 74 -2.88 -5.90 2.31
C HIS A 74 -4.00 -4.90 2.58
N ILE A 75 -5.23 -5.36 2.52
CA ILE A 75 -6.44 -4.59 2.84
C ILE A 75 -7.16 -5.28 3.98
N SER A 76 -7.20 -4.61 5.13
CA SER A 76 -7.97 -5.02 6.29
C SER A 76 -9.21 -4.12 6.45
N TYR A 77 -10.33 -4.72 6.80
CA TYR A 77 -11.59 -4.03 7.05
C TYR A 77 -12.06 -4.29 8.49
N LYS A 78 -12.56 -3.24 9.12
CA LYS A 78 -13.20 -3.32 10.43
C LYS A 78 -14.51 -2.54 10.41
N GLN A 79 -15.54 -3.12 11.01
CA GLN A 79 -16.79 -2.41 11.24
C GLN A 79 -16.67 -1.57 12.51
N ILE A 80 -16.95 -0.27 12.41
CA ILE A 80 -16.98 0.63 13.56
C ILE A 80 -18.18 0.25 14.45
N GLY A 81 -17.92 0.14 15.74
CA GLY A 81 -18.92 -0.26 16.72
C GLY A 81 -18.33 -0.40 18.12
N PRO A 82 -19.06 -1.03 19.07
CA PRO A 82 -18.61 -1.13 20.47
C PRO A 82 -17.26 -1.81 20.67
N GLN A 83 -16.92 -2.78 19.79
CA GLN A 83 -15.65 -3.52 19.85
C GLN A 83 -14.52 -2.82 19.07
N ASN A 84 -14.87 -2.01 18.07
CA ASN A 84 -13.94 -1.29 17.20
C ASN A 84 -14.33 0.21 17.21
N GLN A 85 -13.97 0.92 18.27
CA GLN A 85 -14.26 2.35 18.36
C GLN A 85 -13.41 3.13 17.36
N PHE A 86 -13.99 4.12 16.69
CA PHE A 86 -13.33 4.90 15.66
C PHE A 86 -11.98 5.50 16.11
N ASP A 87 -11.96 6.14 17.29
CA ASP A 87 -10.75 6.76 17.84
C ASP A 87 -9.63 5.74 18.09
N SER A 88 -10.00 4.50 18.48
CA SER A 88 -9.01 3.41 18.65
C SER A 88 -8.46 2.95 17.32
N LEU A 89 -9.32 2.76 16.31
CA LEU A 89 -8.89 2.37 14.95
C LEU A 89 -7.98 3.43 14.31
N LEU A 90 -8.31 4.69 14.55
CA LEU A 90 -7.50 5.81 14.08
C LEU A 90 -6.12 5.80 14.74
N ARG A 91 -6.07 5.71 16.08
CA ARG A 91 -4.81 5.61 16.83
C ARG A 91 -3.97 4.42 16.39
N ASP A 92 -4.58 3.22 16.27
CA ASP A 92 -3.90 2.00 15.83
C ASP A 92 -3.27 2.18 14.44
N SER A 93 -3.96 2.89 13.53
CA SER A 93 -3.43 3.17 12.18
C SER A 93 -2.18 4.05 12.23
N TYR A 94 -2.16 5.08 13.09
CA TYR A 94 -0.97 5.90 13.30
C TYR A 94 0.16 5.13 13.98
N GLU A 95 -0.14 4.35 15.02
CA GLU A 95 0.86 3.53 15.73
C GLU A 95 1.49 2.48 14.81
N LEU A 96 0.67 1.80 13.99
CA LEU A 96 1.18 0.83 13.02
C LEU A 96 2.08 1.49 11.97
N THR A 97 1.74 2.70 11.53
CA THR A 97 2.59 3.47 10.62
C THR A 97 3.90 3.86 11.31
N GLN A 98 3.85 4.29 12.58
CA GLN A 98 5.02 4.68 13.36
C GLN A 98 5.93 3.50 13.76
N LYS A 99 5.42 2.27 13.90
CA LYS A 99 6.26 1.09 14.19
C LYS A 99 7.36 0.86 13.14
N HIS A 100 7.18 1.35 11.93
CA HIS A 100 8.19 1.28 10.87
C HIS A 100 9.27 2.38 10.97
N THR A 101 9.13 3.34 11.89
CA THR A 101 10.04 4.50 12.02
C THR A 101 11.45 4.17 12.49
N GLN A 102 11.74 2.98 13.02
CA GLN A 102 13.09 2.60 13.41
C GLN A 102 14.11 2.67 12.26
N LYS A 103 13.63 2.57 11.00
CA LYS A 103 14.42 2.67 9.77
C LYS A 103 13.95 3.79 8.84
N ALA A 104 12.89 4.50 9.23
CA ALA A 104 12.38 5.64 8.50
C ALA A 104 13.07 6.93 8.96
N TYR A 105 13.37 7.81 8.01
CA TYR A 105 13.88 9.14 8.31
C TYR A 105 12.83 10.24 8.15
N ALA A 106 11.70 9.95 7.48
CA ALA A 106 10.56 10.85 7.38
C ALA A 106 9.24 10.08 7.16
N ILE A 107 8.14 10.65 7.64
CA ILE A 107 6.78 10.24 7.33
C ILE A 107 6.05 11.47 6.80
N GLU A 108 5.53 11.37 5.59
CA GLU A 108 4.65 12.36 4.98
C GLU A 108 3.22 11.82 5.06
N ASP A 109 2.30 12.61 5.55
CA ASP A 109 0.88 12.29 5.58
C ASP A 109 0.09 13.30 4.74
N SER A 110 -0.99 12.83 4.13
CA SER A 110 -1.90 13.67 3.35
C SER A 110 -3.33 13.19 3.51
N ILE A 111 -4.24 14.16 3.66
CA ILE A 111 -5.67 13.89 3.80
C ILE A 111 -6.21 13.36 2.47
N ILE A 112 -7.03 12.32 2.56
CA ILE A 112 -7.82 11.79 1.45
C ILE A 112 -9.23 12.37 1.57
N THR A 113 -9.67 13.01 0.47
CA THR A 113 -11.08 13.37 0.26
C THR A 113 -11.40 13.07 -1.19
N THR A 114 -12.32 12.16 -1.44
CA THR A 114 -12.69 11.77 -2.81
C THR A 114 -14.03 12.38 -3.22
N ALA A 115 -14.29 12.44 -4.52
CA ALA A 115 -15.58 12.88 -5.07
C ALA A 115 -16.76 12.00 -4.61
N ASN A 116 -16.51 10.77 -4.16
CA ASN A 116 -17.50 9.85 -3.62
C ASN A 116 -17.76 10.04 -2.11
N GLY A 117 -17.18 11.09 -1.48
CA GLY A 117 -17.33 11.36 -0.06
C GLY A 117 -16.56 10.40 0.84
N ILE A 118 -15.52 9.74 0.34
CA ILE A 118 -14.63 8.92 1.13
C ILE A 118 -13.56 9.80 1.76
N GLU A 119 -13.38 9.64 3.06
CA GLU A 119 -12.36 10.34 3.84
C GLU A 119 -11.28 9.35 4.30
N GLY A 120 -10.11 9.87 4.65
CA GLY A 120 -9.02 9.05 5.14
C GLY A 120 -7.69 9.77 5.17
N MET A 121 -6.62 8.98 5.31
CA MET A 121 -5.25 9.48 5.33
C MET A 121 -4.36 8.57 4.47
N PHE A 122 -3.45 9.18 3.74
CA PHE A 122 -2.40 8.50 2.99
C PHE A 122 -1.05 8.80 3.65
N PHE A 123 -0.29 7.76 3.96
CA PHE A 123 1.04 7.85 4.56
C PHE A 123 2.09 7.40 3.57
N LYS A 124 3.14 8.19 3.45
CA LYS A 124 4.36 7.83 2.75
C LYS A 124 5.52 7.81 3.75
N VAL A 125 6.03 6.63 4.03
CA VAL A 125 7.13 6.41 4.96
C VAL A 125 8.42 6.32 4.15
N GLN A 126 9.36 7.23 4.36
CA GLN A 126 10.62 7.28 3.62
C GLN A 126 11.73 6.58 4.41
N GLY A 127 12.50 5.72 3.73
CA GLY A 127 13.59 4.94 4.32
C GLY A 127 13.59 3.48 3.86
N ASP A 128 14.52 2.68 4.38
CA ASP A 128 14.59 1.23 4.11
C ASP A 128 13.57 0.46 4.96
N VAL A 129 12.29 0.75 4.74
CA VAL A 129 11.16 0.20 5.48
C VAL A 129 10.43 -0.88 4.69
N ALA A 130 9.80 -1.82 5.41
CA ALA A 130 9.06 -2.92 4.78
C ALA A 130 7.79 -2.46 4.04
N THR A 131 7.21 -1.33 4.45
CA THR A 131 6.04 -0.72 3.83
C THR A 131 6.18 0.81 3.81
N GLU A 132 6.40 1.36 2.64
CA GLU A 132 6.51 2.81 2.44
C GLU A 132 5.15 3.47 2.19
N THR A 133 4.16 2.70 1.74
CA THR A 133 2.83 3.21 1.38
C THR A 133 1.76 2.56 2.21
N GLN A 134 1.07 3.36 2.98
CA GLN A 134 -0.06 2.95 3.80
C GLN A 134 -1.19 3.97 3.67
N PHE A 135 -2.42 3.56 3.90
CA PHE A 135 -3.57 4.46 3.98
C PHE A 135 -4.68 3.87 4.84
N PHE A 136 -5.59 4.70 5.28
CA PHE A 136 -6.91 4.25 5.72
C PHE A 136 -8.02 5.06 5.05
N LEU A 137 -9.18 4.43 4.93
CA LEU A 137 -10.41 5.03 4.40
C LEU A 137 -11.54 4.78 5.40
N THR A 138 -12.43 5.75 5.58
CA THR A 138 -13.53 5.66 6.54
C THR A 138 -14.71 6.53 6.14
N ASP A 139 -15.89 6.22 6.70
CA ASP A 139 -17.04 7.10 6.78
C ASP A 139 -17.26 7.64 8.20
N SER A 140 -16.29 7.38 9.10
CA SER A 140 -16.27 7.79 10.52
C SER A 140 -17.39 7.20 11.37
N THR A 141 -18.31 6.43 10.80
CA THR A 141 -19.52 5.95 11.46
C THR A 141 -19.71 4.44 11.45
N ARG A 142 -19.44 3.77 10.33
CA ARG A 142 -19.68 2.33 10.15
C ARG A 142 -18.47 1.56 9.62
N HIS A 143 -17.68 2.21 8.80
CA HIS A 143 -16.67 1.53 7.98
C HIS A 143 -15.28 2.08 8.21
N PHE A 144 -14.32 1.19 8.41
CA PHE A 144 -12.90 1.51 8.49
C PHE A 144 -12.11 0.48 7.70
N LEU A 145 -11.32 0.94 6.73
CA LEU A 145 -10.47 0.09 5.91
C LEU A 145 -9.04 0.62 5.97
N ARG A 146 -8.07 -0.27 6.13
CA ARG A 146 -6.65 0.07 6.08
C ARG A 146 -5.98 -0.70 4.96
N GLY A 147 -5.10 -0.03 4.20
CA GLY A 147 -4.25 -0.62 3.18
C GLY A 147 -2.78 -0.41 3.50
N ALA A 148 -1.94 -1.43 3.24
CA ALA A 148 -0.49 -1.34 3.38
C ALA A 148 0.21 -2.15 2.28
N LEU A 149 1.09 -1.50 1.53
CA LEU A 149 1.85 -2.11 0.43
C LEU A 149 3.15 -2.70 0.95
N TYR A 150 3.37 -4.00 0.71
CA TYR A 150 4.60 -4.72 1.03
C TYR A 150 5.24 -5.29 -0.24
N PHE A 151 6.56 -5.43 -0.22
CA PHE A 151 7.32 -6.16 -1.23
C PHE A 151 8.02 -7.36 -0.60
N GLU A 152 8.03 -8.50 -1.30
CA GLU A 152 8.73 -9.73 -0.89
C GLU A 152 10.25 -9.64 -1.18
N ALA A 153 10.82 -8.46 -1.06
CA ALA A 153 12.24 -8.20 -1.29
C ALA A 153 12.84 -7.52 -0.06
N THR A 154 14.15 -7.68 0.12
CA THR A 154 14.85 -6.90 1.14
C THR A 154 14.63 -5.43 0.87
N PRO A 155 14.19 -4.65 1.86
CA PRO A 155 13.98 -3.22 1.70
C PRO A 155 15.24 -2.55 1.17
N ASN A 156 15.13 -1.92 0.00
CA ASN A 156 16.16 -1.10 -0.62
C ASN A 156 15.45 -0.02 -1.42
N GLN A 157 15.40 1.18 -0.85
CA GLN A 157 14.65 2.30 -1.40
C GLN A 157 15.03 2.59 -2.86
N ASP A 158 16.33 2.65 -3.17
CA ASP A 158 16.81 3.03 -4.52
C ASP A 158 16.32 2.07 -5.61
N SER A 159 16.29 0.75 -5.32
CA SER A 159 15.90 -0.26 -6.31
C SER A 159 14.40 -0.47 -6.43
N LEU A 160 13.65 -0.26 -5.34
CA LEU A 160 12.19 -0.44 -5.29
C LEU A 160 11.42 0.81 -5.72
N GLN A 161 12.01 2.00 -5.61
CA GLN A 161 11.35 3.27 -5.88
C GLN A 161 10.59 3.34 -7.21
N PRO A 162 11.12 2.90 -8.39
CA PRO A 162 10.38 2.97 -9.65
C PRO A 162 9.12 2.08 -9.64
N VAL A 163 9.23 0.86 -9.10
CA VAL A 163 8.11 -0.09 -8.98
C VAL A 163 7.05 0.46 -8.03
N GLN A 164 7.50 0.98 -6.91
CA GLN A 164 6.65 1.55 -5.90
C GLN A 164 5.88 2.76 -6.42
N GLN A 165 6.54 3.71 -7.09
CA GLN A 165 5.89 4.86 -7.72
C GLN A 165 4.84 4.42 -8.75
N PHE A 166 5.14 3.36 -9.50
CA PHE A 166 4.20 2.79 -10.45
C PHE A 166 2.95 2.23 -9.76
N ILE A 167 3.10 1.40 -8.69
CA ILE A 167 1.97 0.79 -7.96
C ILE A 167 1.21 1.86 -7.16
N VAL A 168 1.86 2.87 -6.60
CA VAL A 168 1.20 3.97 -5.87
C VAL A 168 0.17 4.70 -6.73
N GLN A 169 0.39 4.83 -8.04
CA GLN A 169 -0.63 5.39 -8.94
C GLN A 169 -1.89 4.53 -9.01
N ASP A 170 -1.74 3.19 -8.97
CA ASP A 170 -2.88 2.27 -8.95
C ASP A 170 -3.61 2.32 -7.59
N ILE A 171 -2.86 2.45 -6.50
CA ILE A 171 -3.46 2.64 -5.16
C ILE A 171 -4.26 3.96 -5.12
N LYS A 172 -3.74 5.04 -5.69
CA LYS A 172 -4.48 6.31 -5.79
C LYS A 172 -5.74 6.17 -6.66
N HIS A 173 -5.66 5.42 -7.76
CA HIS A 173 -6.84 5.12 -8.59
C HIS A 173 -7.88 4.29 -7.82
N LEU A 174 -7.43 3.25 -7.09
CA LEU A 174 -8.29 2.47 -6.19
C LEU A 174 -9.02 3.38 -5.20
N ILE A 175 -8.30 4.27 -4.51
CA ILE A 175 -8.87 5.21 -3.55
C ILE A 175 -9.91 6.14 -4.21
N GLN A 176 -9.62 6.67 -5.39
CA GLN A 176 -10.53 7.57 -6.12
C GLN A 176 -11.81 6.88 -6.59
N THR A 177 -11.74 5.59 -6.91
CA THR A 177 -12.88 4.79 -7.37
C THR A 177 -13.61 4.05 -6.24
N PHE A 178 -13.08 4.13 -5.03
CA PHE A 178 -13.60 3.45 -3.86
C PHE A 178 -15.03 3.89 -3.50
N ARG A 179 -15.85 2.94 -3.10
CA ARG A 179 -17.23 3.16 -2.61
C ARG A 179 -17.54 2.20 -1.48
N TRP A 180 -18.17 2.70 -0.44
CA TRP A 180 -18.86 1.87 0.53
C TRP A 180 -20.14 1.31 -0.09
N LYS A 181 -20.50 0.10 0.31
CA LYS A 181 -21.75 -0.56 -0.08
C LYS A 181 -22.64 -0.68 1.16
N ASN A 182 -23.92 -0.40 0.97
CA ASN A 182 -24.94 -0.52 2.02
C ASN A 182 -25.30 -1.99 2.28
#